data_eee009a9ff45659a8f5d5035a789e262
#
_entry.id   eee009a9ff45659a8f5d5035a789e262
#
_cell.length_a   1.000
_cell.length_b   1.000
_cell.length_c   1.000
_cell.angle_alpha   90.00
_cell.angle_beta   90.00
_cell.angle_gamma   90.00
#
_symmetry.space_group_name_H-M   'P 1'
#
loop_
_entity.id
_entity.type
_entity.pdbx_description
1 polymer ?
#
loop_
_entity_poly.entity_id
_entity_poly.type
_entity_poly.pdbx_seq_one_letter_code
_entity_poly.pdbx_strand_id
1 'polypeptide(L)'
;LPCINEDPTIVVRTKVLPEGLPKSVKDSKNEVEIVEDKGGFYDIHVNALIYYYLLEASKLNPPILPLWLSPVQVRVIPVKDDFVQKAIEIAEALRAKGYRADVDDMKEGLGKKIARAGTEWVPFTVIVGEREAQTGVLTVKVRERNEQRQMSLEELLELLKGNETSVSLIPLRISERSG
;
A
#
# COMPACT_ATOMS: atom_id res chain seq x y z
N LEU A 1 9.43 -18.18 -8.35
CA LEU A 1 8.10 -17.74 -8.77
C LEU A 1 7.64 -18.65 -9.90
N PRO A 2 6.49 -19.34 -9.78
CA PRO A 2 5.99 -20.16 -10.87
C PRO A 2 5.50 -19.27 -12.01
N CYS A 3 5.95 -19.62 -13.17
CA CYS A 3 5.47 -19.39 -14.53
C CYS A 3 4.37 -18.33 -14.74
N ILE A 4 4.78 -17.19 -15.23
CA ILE A 4 3.92 -16.13 -15.81
C ILE A 4 3.22 -16.62 -17.10
N ASN A 5 3.49 -17.85 -17.57
CA ASN A 5 3.14 -18.30 -18.92
C ASN A 5 1.77 -18.99 -19.07
N GLU A 6 0.98 -19.18 -18.02
CA GLU A 6 -0.30 -19.93 -18.14
C GLU A 6 -1.49 -19.32 -17.37
N ASP A 7 -1.31 -18.23 -16.60
CA ASP A 7 -2.42 -17.57 -15.94
C ASP A 7 -3.06 -16.49 -16.84
N PRO A 8 -4.38 -16.31 -16.79
CA PRO A 8 -5.07 -15.30 -17.58
C PRO A 8 -4.49 -13.92 -17.25
N THR A 9 -3.80 -13.34 -18.21
CA THR A 9 -3.20 -12.01 -18.06
C THR A 9 -4.33 -10.99 -17.96
N ILE A 10 -4.39 -10.27 -16.85
CA ILE A 10 -5.34 -9.15 -16.71
C ILE A 10 -4.80 -8.00 -17.56
N VAL A 11 -5.61 -7.60 -18.54
CA VAL A 11 -5.28 -6.54 -19.48
C VAL A 11 -6.28 -5.40 -19.34
N VAL A 12 -5.77 -4.18 -19.23
CA VAL A 12 -6.57 -2.96 -19.27
C VAL A 12 -6.42 -2.33 -20.65
N ARG A 13 -7.51 -2.20 -21.40
CA ARG A 13 -7.50 -1.58 -22.71
C ARG A 13 -7.82 -0.09 -22.64
N THR A 14 -7.00 0.75 -23.26
CA THR A 14 -7.17 2.19 -23.29
C THR A 14 -6.84 2.77 -24.67
N LYS A 15 -7.41 3.93 -25.01
CA LYS A 15 -7.05 4.69 -26.20
C LYS A 15 -5.93 5.69 -25.97
N VAL A 16 -5.67 6.03 -24.71
CA VAL A 16 -4.67 7.01 -24.31
C VAL A 16 -3.77 6.39 -23.25
N LEU A 17 -2.47 6.41 -23.48
CA LEU A 17 -1.51 5.98 -22.47
C LEU A 17 -1.34 7.05 -21.40
N PRO A 18 -1.33 6.67 -20.12
CA PRO A 18 -0.89 7.56 -19.05
C PRO A 18 0.54 8.04 -19.30
N GLU A 19 0.78 9.31 -19.06
CA GLU A 19 2.12 9.87 -19.16
C GLU A 19 3.07 9.21 -18.16
N GLY A 20 4.30 8.88 -18.59
CA GLY A 20 5.30 8.26 -17.74
C GLY A 20 5.12 6.76 -17.51
N LEU A 21 4.13 6.10 -18.14
CA LEU A 21 3.99 4.64 -18.04
C LEU A 21 5.14 3.95 -18.79
N PRO A 22 5.92 3.05 -18.14
CA PRO A 22 6.97 2.31 -18.82
C PRO A 22 6.39 1.33 -19.84
N LYS A 23 7.07 1.15 -20.99
CA LYS A 23 6.63 0.22 -22.03
C LYS A 23 6.94 -1.23 -21.70
N SER A 24 8.06 -1.47 -21.01
CA SER A 24 8.49 -2.79 -20.58
C SER A 24 9.19 -2.71 -19.23
N VAL A 25 9.32 -3.85 -18.57
CA VAL A 25 10.15 -4.04 -17.38
C VAL A 25 11.21 -5.09 -17.66
N LYS A 26 12.44 -4.79 -17.26
CA LYS A 26 13.58 -5.66 -17.45
C LYS A 26 14.22 -6.00 -16.11
N ASP A 27 14.40 -7.27 -15.87
CA ASP A 27 15.25 -7.79 -14.81
C ASP A 27 16.53 -8.41 -15.38
N SER A 28 17.33 -9.07 -14.54
CA SER A 28 18.60 -9.70 -14.95
C SER A 28 18.43 -10.83 -15.96
N LYS A 29 17.23 -11.37 -16.17
CA LYS A 29 16.97 -12.59 -16.96
C LYS A 29 15.93 -12.38 -18.05
N ASN A 30 14.95 -11.50 -17.84
CA ASN A 30 13.79 -11.35 -18.70
C ASN A 30 13.44 -9.90 -18.96
N GLU A 31 12.86 -9.64 -20.11
CA GLU A 31 12.16 -8.41 -20.42
C GLU A 31 10.70 -8.75 -20.67
N VAL A 32 9.79 -8.05 -19.97
CA VAL A 32 8.35 -8.27 -20.04
C VAL A 32 7.68 -6.99 -20.52
N GLU A 33 6.87 -7.08 -21.56
CA GLU A 33 6.12 -5.96 -22.10
C GLU A 33 4.98 -5.57 -21.14
N ILE A 34 4.91 -4.28 -20.83
CA ILE A 34 3.83 -3.70 -20.00
C ILE A 34 2.73 -3.14 -20.90
N VAL A 35 3.12 -2.54 -22.03
CA VAL A 35 2.20 -1.88 -22.95
C VAL A 35 2.35 -2.45 -24.34
N GLU A 36 1.28 -3.01 -24.89
CA GLU A 36 1.21 -3.49 -26.26
C GLU A 36 0.36 -2.52 -27.12
N ASP A 37 0.93 -2.02 -28.21
CA ASP A 37 0.21 -1.17 -29.17
C ASP A 37 -0.57 -2.05 -30.17
N LYS A 38 -1.89 -1.87 -30.22
CA LYS A 38 -2.81 -2.62 -31.09
C LYS A 38 -3.34 -1.80 -32.26
N GLY A 39 -2.65 -0.69 -32.62
CA GLY A 39 -3.04 0.11 -33.78
C GLY A 39 -4.34 0.89 -33.58
N GLY A 40 -4.41 1.72 -32.56
CA GLY A 40 -5.54 2.58 -32.22
C GLY A 40 -6.05 2.42 -30.79
N PHE A 41 -5.52 1.46 -30.07
CA PHE A 41 -5.65 1.32 -28.63
C PHE A 41 -4.44 0.58 -28.07
N TYR A 42 -4.26 0.66 -26.78
CA TYR A 42 -3.15 0.03 -26.04
C TYR A 42 -3.70 -0.98 -25.05
N ASP A 43 -3.06 -2.12 -24.99
CA ASP A 43 -3.30 -3.13 -23.96
C ASP A 43 -2.22 -3.01 -22.88
N ILE A 44 -2.63 -2.74 -21.63
CA ILE A 44 -1.73 -2.63 -20.49
C ILE A 44 -1.80 -3.92 -19.69
N HIS A 45 -0.69 -4.63 -19.60
CA HIS A 45 -0.57 -5.88 -18.85
C HIS A 45 -0.38 -5.59 -17.36
N VAL A 46 -1.44 -5.76 -16.57
CA VAL A 46 -1.47 -5.39 -15.14
C VAL A 46 -0.42 -6.17 -14.34
N ASN A 47 -0.22 -7.45 -14.63
CA ASN A 47 0.77 -8.28 -13.95
C ASN A 47 2.19 -7.74 -14.16
N ALA A 48 2.53 -7.36 -15.39
CA ALA A 48 3.83 -6.77 -15.72
C ALA A 48 4.01 -5.39 -15.06
N LEU A 49 2.93 -4.60 -14.99
CA LEU A 49 2.94 -3.32 -14.30
C LEU A 49 3.15 -3.46 -12.79
N ILE A 50 2.49 -4.42 -12.14
CA ILE A 50 2.71 -4.72 -10.72
C ILE A 50 4.14 -5.17 -10.49
N TYR A 51 4.67 -6.05 -11.36
CA TYR A 51 6.05 -6.50 -11.28
C TYR A 51 7.04 -5.34 -11.40
N TYR A 52 6.80 -4.41 -12.32
CA TYR A 52 7.60 -3.18 -12.44
C TYR A 52 7.64 -2.40 -11.12
N TYR A 53 6.48 -2.13 -10.50
CA TYR A 53 6.43 -1.40 -9.23
C TYR A 53 7.13 -2.14 -8.09
N LEU A 54 6.99 -3.46 -8.01
CA LEU A 54 7.69 -4.28 -7.02
C LEU A 54 9.21 -4.22 -7.22
N LEU A 55 9.67 -4.30 -8.47
CA LEU A 55 11.08 -4.23 -8.80
C LEU A 55 11.67 -2.85 -8.45
N GLU A 56 10.99 -1.76 -8.81
CA GLU A 56 11.43 -0.41 -8.47
C GLU A 56 11.42 -0.18 -6.95
N ALA A 57 10.36 -0.62 -6.27
CA ALA A 57 10.25 -0.51 -4.82
C ALA A 57 11.38 -1.27 -4.08
N SER A 58 11.79 -2.44 -4.62
CA SER A 58 12.86 -3.25 -4.03
C SER A 58 14.25 -2.59 -4.06
N LYS A 59 14.44 -1.61 -4.94
CA LYS A 59 15.70 -0.84 -5.04
C LYS A 59 15.80 0.27 -4.00
N LEU A 60 14.69 0.62 -3.37
CA LEU A 60 14.64 1.66 -2.34
C LEU A 60 15.15 1.12 -0.99
N ASN A 61 15.61 1.99 -0.10
CA ASN A 61 16.05 1.62 1.24
C ASN A 61 15.44 2.58 2.29
N PRO A 62 14.46 2.12 3.08
CA PRO A 62 13.82 0.79 3.02
C PRO A 62 12.94 0.62 1.78
N PRO A 63 12.71 -0.63 1.32
CA PRO A 63 11.78 -0.91 0.25
C PRO A 63 10.37 -0.44 0.61
N ILE A 64 9.69 0.27 -0.31
CA ILE A 64 8.33 0.79 -0.09
C ILE A 64 7.57 0.83 -1.41
N LEU A 65 6.31 0.40 -1.38
CA LEU A 65 5.37 0.58 -2.48
C LEU A 65 4.67 1.94 -2.38
N PRO A 66 4.23 2.50 -3.51
CA PRO A 66 3.29 3.62 -3.48
C PRO A 66 2.10 3.30 -2.58
N LEU A 67 1.60 4.27 -1.83
CA LEU A 67 0.53 4.05 -0.84
C LEU A 67 -0.70 3.40 -1.46
N TRP A 68 -1.09 3.82 -2.66
CA TRP A 68 -2.24 3.27 -3.37
C TRP A 68 -2.08 1.78 -3.76
N LEU A 69 -0.85 1.32 -3.98
CA LEU A 69 -0.55 -0.07 -4.35
C LEU A 69 -0.29 -0.96 -3.12
N SER A 70 -0.01 -0.38 -1.95
CA SER A 70 0.27 -1.15 -0.72
C SER A 70 -0.97 -1.95 -0.29
N PRO A 71 -0.89 -3.30 -0.17
CA PRO A 71 -2.03 -4.13 0.25
C PRO A 71 -2.58 -3.73 1.61
N VAL A 72 -1.70 -3.43 2.56
CA VAL A 72 -1.98 -2.83 3.86
C VAL A 72 -1.30 -1.47 3.88
N GLN A 73 -2.09 -0.41 4.06
CA GLN A 73 -1.59 0.96 4.12
C GLN A 73 -1.19 1.38 5.53
N VAL A 74 -1.98 0.93 6.50
CA VAL A 74 -1.76 1.19 7.92
C VAL A 74 -1.95 -0.10 8.71
N ARG A 75 -0.94 -0.48 9.50
CA ARG A 75 -1.07 -1.58 10.48
C ARG A 75 -1.13 -1.00 11.87
N VAL A 76 -2.16 -1.38 12.63
CA VAL A 76 -2.31 -0.99 14.03
C VAL A 76 -1.85 -2.14 14.93
N ILE A 77 -0.89 -1.87 15.80
CA ILE A 77 -0.25 -2.88 16.64
C ILE A 77 -0.55 -2.58 18.11
N PRO A 78 -1.42 -3.36 18.78
CA PRO A 78 -1.57 -3.29 20.21
C PRO A 78 -0.34 -3.87 20.92
N VAL A 79 0.17 -3.15 21.93
CA VAL A 79 1.34 -3.58 22.71
C VAL A 79 1.00 -4.78 23.60
N LYS A 80 -0.27 -4.85 24.08
CA LYS A 80 -0.82 -5.92 24.90
C LYS A 80 -2.26 -6.19 24.50
N ASP A 81 -2.81 -7.31 24.96
CA ASP A 81 -4.19 -7.72 24.67
C ASP A 81 -5.23 -6.70 25.15
N ASP A 82 -4.95 -5.99 26.26
CA ASP A 82 -5.83 -4.94 26.80
C ASP A 82 -6.09 -3.79 25.82
N PHE A 83 -5.22 -3.59 24.84
CA PHE A 83 -5.30 -2.50 23.85
C PHE A 83 -5.83 -2.96 22.49
N VAL A 84 -6.20 -4.24 22.34
CA VAL A 84 -6.70 -4.78 21.05
C VAL A 84 -7.98 -4.06 20.62
N GLN A 85 -8.92 -3.86 21.56
CA GLN A 85 -10.17 -3.16 21.24
C GLN A 85 -9.91 -1.73 20.74
N LYS A 86 -8.99 -1.02 21.38
CA LYS A 86 -8.60 0.34 20.94
C LYS A 86 -7.91 0.34 19.59
N ALA A 87 -7.09 -0.66 19.31
CA ALA A 87 -6.46 -0.84 18.00
C ALA A 87 -7.50 -1.11 16.90
N ILE A 88 -8.54 -1.89 17.18
CA ILE A 88 -9.66 -2.15 16.29
C ILE A 88 -10.42 -0.84 15.98
N GLU A 89 -10.76 -0.05 16.99
CA GLU A 89 -11.44 1.24 16.81
C GLU A 89 -10.66 2.18 15.88
N ILE A 90 -9.34 2.26 16.04
CA ILE A 90 -8.48 3.08 15.19
C ILE A 90 -8.47 2.53 13.75
N ALA A 91 -8.32 1.21 13.58
CA ALA A 91 -8.33 0.60 12.26
C ALA A 91 -9.68 0.79 11.54
N GLU A 92 -10.80 0.68 12.26
CA GLU A 92 -12.14 0.94 11.72
C GLU A 92 -12.33 2.40 11.32
N ALA A 93 -11.85 3.35 12.12
CA ALA A 93 -11.89 4.76 11.78
C ALA A 93 -11.10 5.05 10.49
N LEU A 94 -9.95 4.41 10.28
CA LEU A 94 -9.17 4.50 9.06
C LEU A 94 -9.90 3.86 7.87
N ARG A 95 -10.48 2.67 8.05
CA ARG A 95 -11.28 1.98 7.02
C ARG A 95 -12.50 2.77 6.60
N ALA A 96 -13.18 3.44 7.54
CA ALA A 96 -14.31 4.31 7.25
C ALA A 96 -13.94 5.52 6.37
N LYS A 97 -12.64 5.87 6.30
CA LYS A 97 -12.09 6.89 5.40
C LYS A 97 -11.52 6.32 4.10
N GLY A 98 -11.68 5.02 3.86
CA GLY A 98 -11.27 4.34 2.62
C GLY A 98 -9.87 3.76 2.64
N TYR A 99 -9.14 3.79 3.78
CA TYR A 99 -7.80 3.21 3.88
C TYR A 99 -7.83 1.71 4.19
N ARG A 100 -6.90 0.98 3.62
CA ARG A 100 -6.67 -0.44 3.94
C ARG A 100 -5.85 -0.52 5.22
N ALA A 101 -6.55 -0.63 6.35
CA ALA A 101 -5.95 -0.77 7.67
C ALA A 101 -6.21 -2.15 8.25
N ASP A 102 -5.23 -2.75 8.90
CA ASP A 102 -5.36 -4.00 9.65
C ASP A 102 -4.88 -3.85 11.10
N VAL A 103 -5.15 -4.88 11.90
CA VAL A 103 -4.70 -4.98 13.29
C VAL A 103 -3.86 -6.24 13.44
N ASP A 104 -2.64 -6.09 13.97
CA ASP A 104 -1.81 -7.24 14.34
C ASP A 104 -2.04 -7.60 15.81
N ASP A 105 -3.07 -8.40 16.07
CA ASP A 105 -3.47 -8.88 17.39
C ASP A 105 -2.84 -10.23 17.78
N MET A 106 -1.87 -10.71 17.01
CA MET A 106 -1.19 -11.97 17.32
C MET A 106 -0.54 -11.92 18.70
N LYS A 107 -0.60 -13.06 19.42
CA LYS A 107 -0.01 -13.19 20.77
C LYS A 107 1.51 -13.30 20.71
N GLU A 108 2.14 -12.23 20.31
CA GLU A 108 3.58 -12.12 20.14
C GLU A 108 4.09 -10.79 20.72
N GLY A 109 5.40 -10.72 21.00
CA GLY A 109 6.03 -9.50 21.49
C GLY A 109 6.01 -8.38 20.42
N LEU A 110 5.91 -7.12 20.87
CA LEU A 110 5.86 -5.92 20.02
C LEU A 110 6.94 -5.90 18.93
N GLY A 111 8.17 -6.30 19.28
CA GLY A 111 9.29 -6.34 18.32
C GLY A 111 9.04 -7.25 17.12
N LYS A 112 8.42 -8.42 17.34
CA LYS A 112 8.07 -9.34 16.24
C LYS A 112 6.96 -8.77 15.34
N LYS A 113 5.94 -8.14 15.92
CA LYS A 113 4.87 -7.47 15.18
C LYS A 113 5.41 -6.33 14.31
N ILE A 114 6.30 -5.49 14.86
CA ILE A 114 6.98 -4.43 14.11
C ILE A 114 7.86 -5.01 12.99
N ALA A 115 8.60 -6.09 13.27
CA ALA A 115 9.43 -6.75 12.25
C ALA A 115 8.57 -7.31 11.10
N ARG A 116 7.42 -7.90 11.41
CA ARG A 116 6.44 -8.39 10.42
C ARG A 116 5.94 -7.25 9.52
N ALA A 117 5.48 -6.14 10.11
CA ALA A 117 5.10 -4.95 9.35
C ALA A 117 6.25 -4.45 8.46
N GLY A 118 7.49 -4.54 8.96
CA GLY A 118 8.69 -4.25 8.18
C GLY A 118 8.90 -5.19 6.99
N THR A 119 8.75 -6.49 7.18
CA THR A 119 8.91 -7.51 6.13
C THR A 119 7.83 -7.40 5.05
N GLU A 120 6.63 -7.02 5.43
CA GLU A 120 5.48 -6.83 4.54
C GLU A 120 5.43 -5.44 3.90
N TRP A 121 6.43 -4.61 4.11
CA TRP A 121 6.57 -3.26 3.57
C TRP A 121 5.41 -2.32 3.90
N VAL A 122 4.80 -2.50 5.06
CA VAL A 122 3.67 -1.66 5.49
C VAL A 122 4.15 -0.21 5.64
N PRO A 123 3.52 0.76 4.93
CA PRO A 123 3.97 2.16 4.92
C PRO A 123 3.86 2.85 6.28
N PHE A 124 2.75 2.61 6.99
CA PHE A 124 2.47 3.22 8.29
C PHE A 124 2.15 2.17 9.34
N THR A 125 2.84 2.24 10.47
CA THR A 125 2.58 1.35 11.60
C THR A 125 2.20 2.19 12.81
N VAL A 126 0.98 1.99 13.33
CA VAL A 126 0.46 2.66 14.53
C VAL A 126 0.65 1.75 15.71
N ILE A 127 1.33 2.20 16.74
CA ILE A 127 1.55 1.45 17.98
C ILE A 127 0.57 1.96 19.03
N VAL A 128 -0.17 1.05 19.66
CA VAL A 128 -1.20 1.39 20.66
C VAL A 128 -0.85 0.72 21.99
N GLY A 129 -0.42 1.54 22.93
CA GLY A 129 -0.19 1.17 24.32
C GLY A 129 -1.07 1.98 25.26
N GLU A 130 -0.75 1.95 26.54
CA GLU A 130 -1.51 2.64 27.56
C GLU A 130 -1.60 4.16 27.33
N ARG A 131 -0.48 4.78 26.94
CA ARG A 131 -0.42 6.21 26.66
C ARG A 131 -1.33 6.60 25.50
N GLU A 132 -1.23 5.90 24.38
CA GLU A 132 -2.04 6.14 23.19
C GLU A 132 -3.53 5.93 23.47
N ALA A 133 -3.85 4.90 24.26
CA ALA A 133 -5.23 4.63 24.65
C ALA A 133 -5.84 5.71 25.54
N GLN A 134 -5.04 6.32 26.44
CA GLN A 134 -5.50 7.37 27.36
C GLN A 134 -5.52 8.75 26.71
N THR A 135 -4.52 9.10 25.93
CA THR A 135 -4.35 10.45 25.38
C THR A 135 -4.94 10.65 23.99
N GLY A 136 -5.16 9.56 23.26
CA GLY A 136 -5.53 9.62 21.84
C GLY A 136 -4.41 10.07 20.90
N VAL A 137 -3.22 10.36 21.42
CA VAL A 137 -2.03 10.71 20.62
C VAL A 137 -1.35 9.42 20.19
N LEU A 138 -1.37 9.13 18.90
CA LEU A 138 -0.87 7.89 18.31
C LEU A 138 0.65 7.96 18.11
N THR A 139 1.33 6.85 18.36
CA THR A 139 2.72 6.66 17.97
C THR A 139 2.75 5.98 16.61
N VAL A 140 3.16 6.72 15.58
CA VAL A 140 3.16 6.29 14.18
C VAL A 140 4.58 6.16 13.66
N LYS A 141 4.93 4.96 13.18
CA LYS A 141 6.17 4.73 12.44
C LYS A 141 5.90 4.93 10.95
N VAL A 142 6.63 5.86 10.34
CA VAL A 142 6.60 6.17 8.91
C VAL A 142 7.77 5.46 8.23
N ARG A 143 7.46 4.47 7.39
CA ARG A 143 8.48 3.62 6.76
C ARG A 143 9.42 4.38 5.85
N GLU A 144 8.86 5.21 4.96
CA GLU A 144 9.63 5.97 3.95
C GLU A 144 10.79 6.76 4.57
N ARG A 145 10.54 7.37 5.73
CA ARG A 145 11.52 8.23 6.42
C ARG A 145 12.28 7.50 7.51
N ASN A 146 11.93 6.22 7.74
CA ASN A 146 12.42 5.43 8.88
C ASN A 146 12.36 6.19 10.22
N GLU A 147 11.28 6.94 10.42
CA GLU A 147 11.06 7.79 11.59
C GLU A 147 9.81 7.37 12.35
N GLN A 148 9.77 7.77 13.62
CA GLN A 148 8.61 7.60 14.49
C GLN A 148 8.13 8.99 14.92
N ARG A 149 6.83 9.23 14.77
CA ARG A 149 6.17 10.49 15.13
C ARG A 149 5.01 10.25 16.06
N GLN A 150 4.69 11.27 16.86
CA GLN A 150 3.45 11.33 17.63
C GLN A 150 2.49 12.27 16.93
N MET A 151 1.25 11.81 16.72
CA MET A 151 0.24 12.58 16.00
C MET A 151 -1.16 12.12 16.40
N SER A 152 -2.16 12.97 16.19
CA SER A 152 -3.56 12.58 16.32
C SER A 152 -4.02 11.71 15.14
N LEU A 153 -5.21 11.11 15.26
CA LEU A 153 -5.79 10.36 14.12
C LEU A 153 -6.07 11.28 12.93
N GLU A 154 -6.48 12.52 13.18
CA GLU A 154 -6.73 13.53 12.16
C GLU A 154 -5.45 13.89 11.40
N GLU A 155 -4.36 14.11 12.12
CA GLU A 155 -3.04 14.39 11.52
C GLU A 155 -2.54 13.19 10.69
N LEU A 156 -2.78 11.96 11.16
CA LEU A 156 -2.48 10.76 10.38
C LEU A 156 -3.30 10.70 9.09
N LEU A 157 -4.59 11.01 9.15
CA LEU A 157 -5.46 11.05 7.98
C LEU A 157 -5.00 12.11 6.96
N GLU A 158 -4.60 13.29 7.41
CA GLU A 158 -4.04 14.33 6.53
C GLU A 158 -2.70 13.89 5.91
N LEU A 159 -1.85 13.22 6.69
CA LEU A 159 -0.59 12.66 6.19
C LEU A 159 -0.84 11.58 5.11
N LEU A 160 -1.84 10.72 5.31
CA LEU A 160 -2.23 9.70 4.33
C LEU A 160 -2.74 10.34 3.05
N LYS A 161 -3.61 11.34 3.11
CA LYS A 161 -4.10 12.10 1.94
C LYS A 161 -2.96 12.75 1.17
N GLY A 162 -2.00 13.35 1.87
CA GLY A 162 -0.83 13.97 1.24
C GLY A 162 0.03 12.97 0.45
N ASN A 163 0.04 11.70 0.86
CA ASN A 163 0.75 10.63 0.17
C ASN A 163 -0.06 9.96 -0.96
N GLU A 164 -1.39 10.16 -1.00
CA GLU A 164 -2.24 9.71 -2.11
C GLU A 164 -2.04 10.57 -3.36
N THR A 165 -1.76 11.85 -3.21
CA THR A 165 -1.66 12.82 -4.31
C THR A 165 -0.52 12.55 -5.27
N SER A 166 0.49 11.79 -4.89
CA SER A 166 1.58 11.41 -5.80
C SER A 166 1.18 10.35 -6.84
N VAL A 167 0.01 9.71 -6.73
CA VAL A 167 -0.44 8.65 -7.67
C VAL A 167 -1.94 8.67 -7.94
N SER A 168 -2.65 9.70 -7.54
CA SER A 168 -4.09 9.89 -7.81
C SER A 168 -4.41 10.19 -9.29
N LEU A 169 -3.62 9.67 -10.23
CA LEU A 169 -3.82 9.94 -11.65
C LEU A 169 -4.55 8.83 -12.41
N ILE A 170 -4.98 7.79 -11.73
CA ILE A 170 -5.96 6.88 -12.31
C ILE A 170 -7.19 6.89 -11.40
N PRO A 171 -8.18 7.73 -11.67
CA PRO A 171 -9.49 7.55 -11.06
C PRO A 171 -10.01 6.22 -11.59
N LEU A 172 -9.90 5.17 -10.79
CA LEU A 172 -10.72 3.96 -10.96
C LEU A 172 -12.17 4.34 -10.64
N ARG A 173 -12.75 5.21 -11.46
CA ARG A 173 -14.18 5.26 -11.63
C ARG A 173 -14.53 4.11 -12.57
N ILE A 174 -14.91 2.99 -11.99
CA ILE A 174 -15.83 2.10 -12.65
C ILE A 174 -17.05 2.97 -12.90
N SER A 175 -17.22 3.43 -14.14
CA SER A 175 -18.42 4.15 -14.50
C SER A 175 -19.59 3.18 -14.27
N GLU A 176 -20.47 3.47 -13.35
CA GLU A 176 -21.82 2.97 -13.36
C GLU A 176 -22.42 3.35 -14.70
N ARG A 177 -22.38 2.47 -15.64
CA ARG A 177 -23.29 2.51 -16.75
C ARG A 177 -24.60 1.95 -16.24
N SER A 178 -25.44 2.84 -15.80
CA SER A 178 -26.88 2.64 -15.88
C SER A 178 -27.24 2.19 -17.30
N GLY A 179 -28.04 1.17 -17.35
CA GLY A 179 -28.61 0.59 -18.57
C GLY A 179 -29.39 1.55 -19.41
#